data_72b62a58eab90b4eef2a739b62d4972a
#
_entry.id   72b62a58eab90b4eef2a739b62d4972a
#
_cell.length_a   1.000
_cell.length_b   1.000
_cell.length_c   1.000
_cell.angle_alpha   90.00
_cell.angle_beta   90.00
_cell.angle_gamma   90.00
#
_symmetry.space_group_name_H-M   'P 1'
#
loop_
_entity.id
_entity.type
_entity.pdbx_description
1 polymer ?
#
loop_
_entity_poly.entity_id
_entity_poly.type
_entity_poly.pdbx_seq_one_letter_code
_entity_poly.pdbx_strand_id
1 'polypeptide(L)'
;VAETVVPRVIAAAKQRGRRRVAAAGGVAANSTLRAMLQRECDRAGLALYLPPLSLCGDNGSMIACQAYFELMAGNVGAPDQNCFATMAASEDVCRFDNAL
;
A
#
# COMPACT_ATOMS: atom_id res chain seq x y z
N VAL A 1 15.98 -11.24 -0.32
CA VAL A 1 14.83 -10.39 -0.70
C VAL A 1 15.06 -8.97 -0.19
N ALA A 2 15.24 -8.78 1.12
CA ALA A 2 15.40 -7.43 1.69
C ALA A 2 16.61 -6.68 1.09
N GLU A 3 17.73 -7.34 0.94
CA GLU A 3 18.97 -6.77 0.37
C GLU A 3 18.81 -6.30 -1.09
N THR A 4 17.85 -6.87 -1.80
CA THR A 4 17.55 -6.50 -3.19
C THR A 4 16.50 -5.41 -3.28
N VAL A 5 15.46 -5.49 -2.45
CA VAL A 5 14.30 -4.60 -2.50
C VAL A 5 14.61 -3.24 -1.87
N VAL A 6 15.21 -3.22 -0.68
CA VAL A 6 15.41 -1.98 0.08
C VAL A 6 16.23 -0.93 -0.67
N PRO A 7 17.40 -1.26 -1.26
CA PRO A 7 18.17 -0.27 -2.03
C PRO A 7 17.39 0.30 -3.21
N ARG A 8 16.56 -0.50 -3.86
CA ARG A 8 15.73 -0.07 -4.98
C ARG A 8 14.62 0.90 -4.55
N VAL A 9 14.01 0.64 -3.40
CA VAL A 9 13.01 1.55 -2.82
C VAL A 9 13.62 2.90 -2.51
N ILE A 10 14.78 2.93 -1.86
CA ILE A 10 15.49 4.16 -1.52
C ILE A 10 15.91 4.93 -2.79
N ALA A 11 16.46 4.22 -3.77
CA ALA A 11 16.86 4.81 -5.04
C ALA A 11 15.66 5.42 -5.78
N ALA A 12 14.54 4.70 -5.84
CA ALA A 12 13.31 5.18 -6.47
C ALA A 12 12.74 6.42 -5.76
N ALA A 13 12.72 6.42 -4.43
CA ALA A 13 12.26 7.57 -3.64
C ALA A 13 13.11 8.81 -3.92
N LYS A 14 14.43 8.67 -3.93
CA LYS A 14 15.36 9.76 -4.26
C LYS A 14 15.19 10.25 -5.69
N GLN A 15 15.13 9.34 -6.64
CA GLN A 15 14.98 9.66 -8.07
C GLN A 15 13.67 10.41 -8.35
N ARG A 16 12.60 10.08 -7.61
CA ARG A 16 11.30 10.71 -7.73
C ARG A 16 11.12 11.93 -6.83
N GLY A 17 12.13 12.33 -6.08
CA GLY A 17 12.06 13.44 -5.14
C GLY A 17 11.04 13.24 -4.01
N ARG A 18 10.74 11.99 -3.65
CA ARG A 18 9.80 11.67 -2.58
C ARG A 18 10.50 11.63 -1.24
N ARG A 19 9.86 12.18 -0.22
CA ARG A 19 10.37 12.20 1.16
C ARG A 19 9.68 11.19 2.08
N ARG A 20 8.64 10.53 1.58
CA ARG A 20 7.84 9.59 2.35
C ARG A 20 7.82 8.26 1.63
N VAL A 21 8.00 7.19 2.39
CA VAL A 21 7.93 5.81 1.93
C VAL A 21 6.92 5.08 2.81
N ALA A 22 6.02 4.35 2.19
CA ALA A 22 5.10 3.46 2.89
C ALA A 22 5.29 2.04 2.37
N ALA A 23 5.27 1.07 3.27
CA ALA A 23 5.30 -0.33 2.90
C ALA A 23 4.20 -1.09 3.63
N ALA A 24 3.43 -1.87 2.90
CA ALA A 24 2.30 -2.63 3.40
C ALA A 24 2.25 -4.01 2.72
N GLY A 25 1.30 -4.85 3.14
CA GLY A 25 1.14 -6.20 2.62
C GLY A 25 1.87 -7.26 3.44
N GLY A 26 1.63 -8.53 3.11
CA GLY A 26 2.13 -9.67 3.90
C GLY A 26 3.64 -9.71 4.04
N VAL A 27 4.39 -9.36 3.00
CA VAL A 27 5.85 -9.33 3.03
C VAL A 27 6.39 -8.22 3.96
N ALA A 28 5.64 -7.14 4.14
CA ALA A 28 5.99 -6.06 5.06
C ALA A 28 5.94 -6.49 6.54
N ALA A 29 5.40 -7.66 6.86
CA ALA A 29 5.47 -8.25 8.19
C ALA A 29 6.85 -8.84 8.54
N ASN A 30 7.71 -9.06 7.54
CA ASN A 30 9.04 -9.62 7.74
C ASN A 30 9.91 -8.66 8.56
N SER A 31 10.39 -9.13 9.71
CA SER A 31 11.17 -8.32 10.66
C SER A 31 12.48 -7.81 10.07
N THR A 32 13.16 -8.62 9.28
CA THR A 32 14.41 -8.23 8.62
C THR A 32 14.18 -7.12 7.60
N LEU A 33 13.13 -7.25 6.80
CA LEU A 33 12.76 -6.21 5.82
C LEU A 33 12.41 -4.89 6.51
N ARG A 34 11.62 -4.95 7.59
CA ARG A 34 11.23 -3.75 8.38
C ARG A 34 12.45 -3.05 8.97
N ALA A 35 13.35 -3.81 9.58
CA ALA A 35 14.57 -3.27 10.19
C ALA A 35 15.48 -2.63 9.14
N MET A 36 15.66 -3.26 7.99
CA MET A 36 16.47 -2.69 6.90
C MET A 36 15.84 -1.44 6.30
N LEU A 37 14.53 -1.46 6.05
CA LEU A 37 13.81 -0.28 5.55
C LEU A 37 13.94 0.90 6.51
N GLN A 38 13.75 0.67 7.81
CA GLN A 38 13.87 1.72 8.82
C GLN A 38 15.27 2.31 8.81
N ARG A 39 16.29 1.47 8.87
CA ARG A 39 17.69 1.91 8.88
C ARG A 39 18.06 2.72 7.63
N GLU A 40 17.70 2.23 6.46
CA GLU A 40 18.06 2.89 5.21
C GLU A 40 17.24 4.16 4.95
N CYS A 41 15.97 4.19 5.36
CA CYS A 41 15.15 5.41 5.33
C CYS A 41 15.71 6.47 6.27
N ASP A 42 16.12 6.11 7.48
CA ASP A 42 16.74 7.03 8.44
C ASP A 42 18.05 7.62 7.90
N ARG A 43 18.88 6.78 7.28
CA ARG A 43 20.12 7.24 6.62
C ARG A 43 19.87 8.19 5.45
N ALA A 44 18.79 7.96 4.71
CA ALA A 44 18.43 8.76 3.54
C ALA A 44 17.59 10.00 3.89
N GLY A 45 17.20 10.19 5.14
CA GLY A 45 16.32 11.27 5.58
C GLY A 45 14.88 11.11 5.07
N LEU A 46 14.42 9.88 4.87
CA LEU A 46 13.07 9.55 4.42
C LEU A 46 12.19 9.17 5.61
N ALA A 47 10.94 9.62 5.61
CA ALA A 47 9.92 9.17 6.56
C ALA A 47 9.37 7.82 6.13
N LEU A 48 9.41 6.82 7.00
CA LEU A 48 8.88 5.48 6.75
C LEU A 48 7.57 5.26 7.50
N TYR A 49 6.58 4.74 6.81
CA TYR A 49 5.28 4.37 7.34
C TYR A 49 5.08 2.87 7.16
N LEU A 50 4.92 2.17 8.27
CA LEU A 50 4.67 0.73 8.32
C LEU A 50 3.40 0.48 9.14
N PRO A 51 2.45 -0.33 8.66
CA PRO A 51 1.29 -0.68 9.45
C PRO A 51 1.69 -1.59 10.62
N PRO A 52 0.86 -1.68 11.68
CA PRO A 52 0.98 -2.72 12.68
C PRO A 52 1.01 -4.11 12.04
N LEU A 53 1.69 -5.05 12.67
CA LEU A 53 1.82 -6.42 12.13
C LEU A 53 0.47 -7.09 11.88
N SER A 54 -0.52 -6.81 12.74
CA SER A 54 -1.89 -7.32 12.60
C SER A 54 -2.62 -6.84 11.34
N LEU A 55 -2.18 -5.75 10.73
CA LEU A 55 -2.77 -5.17 9.54
C LEU A 55 -1.94 -5.39 8.27
N CYS A 56 -0.82 -6.10 8.35
CA CYS A 56 0.03 -6.40 7.19
C CYS A 56 -0.58 -7.46 6.27
N GLY A 57 -1.30 -8.45 6.82
CA GLY A 57 -2.02 -9.46 6.04
C GLY A 57 -3.41 -8.99 5.63
N ASP A 58 -4.12 -9.84 4.91
CA ASP A 58 -5.52 -9.60 4.57
C ASP A 58 -6.36 -9.48 5.84
N ASN A 59 -7.18 -8.46 5.91
CA ASN A 59 -8.05 -8.22 7.07
C ASN A 59 -9.32 -7.45 6.68
N GLY A 60 -10.38 -7.63 7.48
CA GLY A 60 -11.66 -6.99 7.23
C GLY A 60 -11.62 -5.47 7.34
N SER A 61 -10.70 -4.90 8.13
CA SER A 61 -10.60 -3.44 8.28
C SER A 61 -10.17 -2.76 6.98
N MET A 62 -9.31 -3.39 6.18
CA MET A 62 -8.93 -2.87 4.86
C MET A 62 -10.14 -2.80 3.94
N ILE A 63 -10.93 -3.86 3.89
CA ILE A 63 -12.13 -3.94 3.05
C ILE A 63 -13.21 -2.96 3.53
N ALA A 64 -13.41 -2.85 4.84
CA ALA A 64 -14.36 -1.89 5.41
C ALA A 64 -13.95 -0.43 5.12
N CYS A 65 -12.68 -0.12 5.21
CA CYS A 65 -12.15 1.20 4.88
C CYS A 65 -12.38 1.53 3.40
N GLN A 66 -12.07 0.62 2.50
CA GLN A 66 -12.32 0.78 1.08
C GLN A 66 -13.81 0.96 0.78
N ALA A 67 -14.66 0.11 1.38
CA ALA A 67 -16.10 0.19 1.22
C ALA A 67 -16.68 1.53 1.70
N TYR A 68 -16.15 2.09 2.78
CA TYR A 68 -16.54 3.41 3.26
C TYR A 68 -16.30 4.49 2.20
N PHE A 69 -15.10 4.53 1.61
CA PHE A 69 -14.79 5.51 0.57
C PHE A 69 -15.60 5.30 -0.71
N GLU A 70 -15.83 4.04 -1.11
CA GLU A 70 -16.68 3.72 -2.25
C GLU A 70 -18.13 4.20 -2.01
N LEU A 71 -18.66 3.96 -0.82
CA LEU A 71 -20.00 4.43 -0.45
C LEU A 71 -20.10 5.96 -0.48
N MET A 72 -19.09 6.65 0.06
CA MET A 72 -19.06 8.13 0.05
C MET A 72 -18.94 8.70 -1.36
N ALA A 73 -18.30 7.98 -2.28
CA ALA A 73 -18.21 8.33 -3.70
C ALA A 73 -19.49 7.98 -4.50
N GLY A 74 -20.46 7.31 -3.89
CA GLY A 74 -21.69 6.86 -4.55
C GLY A 74 -21.51 5.59 -5.38
N ASN A 75 -20.38 4.88 -5.23
CA ASN A 75 -20.10 3.64 -5.94
C ASN A 75 -20.73 2.46 -5.19
N VAL A 76 -21.97 2.17 -5.50
CA VAL A 76 -22.71 1.03 -4.93
C VAL A 76 -22.92 -0.01 -6.00
N GLY A 77 -22.49 -1.24 -5.74
CA GLY A 77 -22.69 -2.37 -6.63
C GLY A 77 -24.14 -2.84 -6.67
N ALA A 78 -24.54 -3.47 -7.77
CA ALA A 78 -25.83 -4.15 -7.86
C ALA A 78 -25.80 -5.49 -7.07
N PRO A 79 -26.95 -6.02 -6.64
CA PRO A 79 -27.00 -7.28 -5.89
C PRO A 79 -26.44 -8.50 -6.64
N ASP A 80 -26.38 -8.41 -7.96
CA ASP A 80 -25.85 -9.44 -8.87
C ASP A 80 -24.39 -9.19 -9.29
N GLN A 81 -23.71 -8.23 -8.64
CA GLN A 81 -22.32 -7.95 -8.93
C GLN A 81 -21.43 -9.16 -8.67
N ASN A 82 -20.68 -9.55 -9.68
CA ASN A 82 -19.75 -10.66 -9.60
C ASN A 82 -18.39 -10.22 -9.00
N CYS A 83 -17.64 -11.16 -8.47
CA CYS A 83 -16.26 -10.94 -8.04
C CYS A 83 -15.28 -11.56 -9.02
N PHE A 84 -14.11 -10.93 -9.14
CA PHE A 84 -13.06 -11.35 -10.06
C PHE A 84 -11.79 -11.67 -9.26
N ALA A 85 -11.17 -12.80 -9.56
CA ALA A 85 -9.94 -13.21 -8.89
C ALA A 85 -8.72 -12.38 -9.33
N THR A 86 -8.75 -11.84 -10.54
CA THR A 86 -7.65 -11.06 -11.12
C THR A 86 -8.21 -9.92 -11.95
N MET A 87 -7.69 -8.72 -11.73
CA MET A 87 -7.98 -7.53 -12.52
C MET A 87 -6.69 -6.86 -12.94
N ALA A 88 -6.67 -6.25 -14.15
CA ALA A 88 -5.53 -5.43 -14.55
C ALA A 88 -5.45 -4.15 -13.70
N ALA A 89 -4.26 -3.74 -13.33
CA ALA A 89 -4.06 -2.54 -12.51
C ALA A 89 -4.55 -1.24 -13.19
N SER A 90 -4.75 -1.28 -14.50
CA SER A 90 -5.31 -0.17 -15.30
C SER A 90 -6.84 -0.15 -15.34
N GLU A 91 -7.49 -1.21 -14.87
CA GLU A 91 -8.95 -1.29 -14.85
C GLU A 91 -9.50 -0.70 -13.56
N ASP A 92 -10.03 0.50 -13.65
CA ASP A 92 -10.94 1.15 -12.70
C ASP A 92 -10.57 1.15 -11.19
N VAL A 93 -9.33 0.87 -10.85
CA VAL A 93 -8.89 0.89 -9.44
C VAL A 93 -8.79 2.32 -8.90
N CYS A 94 -8.82 3.32 -9.78
CA CYS A 94 -8.60 4.73 -9.44
C CYS A 94 -9.83 5.61 -9.71
N ARG A 95 -11.03 5.14 -9.40
CA ARG A 95 -12.22 6.00 -9.42
C ARG A 95 -12.22 7.09 -8.34
N PHE A 96 -11.17 7.14 -7.52
CA PHE A 96 -11.01 8.13 -6.46
C PHE A 96 -10.55 9.51 -6.92
N ASP A 97 -10.15 9.67 -8.17
CA ASP A 97 -9.63 10.94 -8.68
C ASP A 97 -10.65 12.08 -8.64
N ASN A 98 -11.93 11.77 -8.50
CA ASN A 98 -13.01 12.76 -8.47
C ASN A 98 -13.70 12.91 -7.10
N ALA A 99 -13.26 12.19 -6.05
CA ALA A 99 -13.94 12.15 -4.76
C ALA A 99 -13.22 12.92 -3.64
N LEU A 100 -12.05 13.51 -3.94
CA LEU A 100 -11.27 14.29 -2.98
C LEU A 100 -11.05 15.73 -3.48
#